data_8059e91bf533dac5f6544e6b0a60f25d
#
_entry.id   8059e91bf533dac5f6544e6b0a60f25d
#
_cell.length_a   1.000
_cell.length_b   1.000
_cell.length_c   1.000
_cell.angle_alpha   90.00
_cell.angle_beta   90.00
_cell.angle_gamma   90.00
#
_symmetry.space_group_name_H-M   'P 1'
#
loop_
_entity.id
_entity.type
_entity.pdbx_description
1 polymer ?
#
loop_
_entity_poly.entity_id
_entity_poly.type
_entity_poly.pdbx_seq_one_letter_code
_entity_poly.pdbx_strand_id
1 'polypeptide(L)'
;MKKVIKFSKAFLACAIFSFAVICVGAVGFITKGINFGIDFKPGLIEELRIAPVAIEVTYSGNAKAALGLERDRAYIVVSGTGAENRTVSFMYSAYPTVKAIGEALNSVDGVNAVVKSDSDESSYEMFLNSAVSTQLSKEPFRIYAKNAGISIDDVRDALNVGSVSVKAMGTGSSESVQIRMAADSSDDSNDALQRMIVEKLGERFGSERIAVIKTDFIGSSLSKTLAAKSVIMLLCTVFLIWVYAAFRFHWDFALGAIVALIHDSLVMFTFIVWTQMEFTTTVLAAVLTIIGYSINATVVILDRVRF
;
A
#
# COMPACT_ATOMS: atom_id res chain seq x y z
N MET A 1 -21.57 34.48 43.54
CA MET A 1 -20.17 34.82 43.23
C MET A 1 -19.53 33.61 42.55
N LYS A 2 -19.12 33.73 41.27
CA LYS A 2 -18.40 32.65 40.57
C LYS A 2 -16.99 32.50 41.23
N LYS A 3 -16.68 31.30 41.72
CA LYS A 3 -15.36 30.94 42.25
C LYS A 3 -14.31 31.14 41.15
N VAL A 4 -13.40 32.10 41.31
CA VAL A 4 -12.24 32.29 40.42
C VAL A 4 -11.25 31.17 40.72
N ILE A 5 -11.06 30.28 39.76
CA ILE A 5 -10.08 29.18 39.87
C ILE A 5 -8.68 29.76 39.60
N LYS A 6 -7.79 29.68 40.58
CA LYS A 6 -6.39 30.14 40.44
C LYS A 6 -5.54 29.04 39.77
N PHE A 7 -5.51 29.01 38.45
CA PHE A 7 -4.74 28.04 37.66
C PHE A 7 -3.23 28.07 37.92
N SER A 8 -2.70 29.23 38.33
CA SER A 8 -1.28 29.38 38.63
C SER A 8 -0.72 28.41 39.68
N LYS A 9 -1.58 27.91 40.59
CA LYS A 9 -1.16 26.92 41.60
C LYS A 9 -0.92 25.52 40.99
N ALA A 10 -1.48 25.23 39.82
CA ALA A 10 -1.33 23.93 39.13
C ALA A 10 -0.10 23.91 38.19
N PHE A 11 0.51 25.06 37.85
CA PHE A 11 1.57 25.10 36.86
C PHE A 11 2.77 24.22 37.19
N LEU A 12 3.24 24.29 38.44
CA LEU A 12 4.41 23.50 38.84
C LEU A 12 4.12 21.99 38.80
N ALA A 13 2.94 21.60 39.27
CA ALA A 13 2.54 20.19 39.22
C ALA A 13 2.39 19.66 37.77
N CYS A 14 1.76 20.44 36.89
CA CYS A 14 1.65 20.12 35.46
C CYS A 14 3.02 20.08 34.76
N ALA A 15 3.91 21.02 35.06
CA ALA A 15 5.26 21.05 34.49
C ALA A 15 6.09 19.82 34.92
N ILE A 16 6.03 19.45 36.21
CA ILE A 16 6.70 18.22 36.70
C ILE A 16 6.12 16.97 36.02
N PHE A 17 4.79 16.89 35.91
CA PHE A 17 4.14 15.76 35.24
C PHE A 17 4.56 15.66 33.76
N SER A 18 4.50 16.77 33.02
CA SER A 18 4.93 16.83 31.61
C SER A 18 6.40 16.43 31.46
N PHE A 19 7.26 16.93 32.30
CA PHE A 19 8.68 16.59 32.28
C PHE A 19 8.91 15.10 32.56
N ALA A 20 8.18 14.51 33.50
CA ALA A 20 8.23 13.09 33.78
C ALA A 20 7.79 12.26 32.56
N VAL A 21 6.70 12.65 31.87
CA VAL A 21 6.23 11.98 30.65
C VAL A 21 7.29 12.03 29.56
N ILE A 22 7.94 13.18 29.36
CA ILE A 22 9.01 13.31 28.34
C ILE A 22 10.23 12.46 28.72
N CYS A 23 10.62 12.41 30.00
CA CYS A 23 11.70 11.55 30.47
C CYS A 23 11.38 10.05 30.20
N VAL A 24 10.16 9.64 30.51
CA VAL A 24 9.68 8.28 30.19
C VAL A 24 9.75 8.03 28.67
N GLY A 25 9.38 9.01 27.86
CA GLY A 25 9.54 8.95 26.40
C GLY A 25 10.98 8.77 25.95
N ALA A 26 11.90 9.51 26.53
CA ALA A 26 13.33 9.39 26.22
C ALA A 26 13.88 8.02 26.59
N VAL A 27 13.52 7.48 27.75
CA VAL A 27 13.87 6.11 28.15
C VAL A 27 13.30 5.10 27.19
N GLY A 28 12.03 5.23 26.80
CA GLY A 28 11.39 4.37 25.82
C GLY A 28 12.10 4.41 24.46
N PHE A 29 12.51 5.59 24.01
CA PHE A 29 13.23 5.75 22.75
C PHE A 29 14.60 5.04 22.78
N ILE A 30 15.34 5.16 23.89
CA ILE A 30 16.65 4.52 24.04
C ILE A 30 16.52 3.00 24.14
N THR A 31 15.48 2.50 24.81
CA THR A 31 15.33 1.05 25.09
C THR A 31 14.61 0.30 23.99
N LYS A 32 13.57 0.88 23.39
CA LYS A 32 12.70 0.24 22.41
C LYS A 32 12.90 0.78 20.98
N GLY A 33 13.37 2.03 20.84
CA GLY A 33 13.45 2.72 19.55
C GLY A 33 12.08 3.04 18.96
N ILE A 34 12.08 3.46 17.69
CA ILE A 34 10.86 3.66 16.89
C ILE A 34 10.63 2.41 16.04
N ASN A 35 9.44 1.86 16.11
CA ASN A 35 9.04 0.79 15.22
C ASN A 35 8.66 1.36 13.85
N PHE A 36 9.63 1.42 12.94
CA PHE A 36 9.38 1.89 11.58
C PHE A 36 8.50 0.91 10.84
N GLY A 37 7.45 1.44 10.22
CA GLY A 37 6.59 0.69 9.32
C GLY A 37 7.28 0.35 7.99
N ILE A 38 6.63 -0.47 7.22
CA ILE A 38 7.13 -0.95 5.91
C ILE A 38 7.39 0.16 4.89
N ASP A 39 6.81 1.35 5.06
CA ASP A 39 7.09 2.52 4.20
C ASP A 39 8.54 3.00 4.34
N PHE A 40 9.17 2.72 5.47
CA PHE A 40 10.53 3.12 5.82
C PHE A 40 11.51 1.94 5.88
N LYS A 41 11.06 0.73 5.54
CA LYS A 41 11.89 -0.47 5.44
C LYS A 41 12.02 -0.91 3.99
N PRO A 42 13.18 -1.45 3.57
CA PRO A 42 13.28 -2.11 2.27
C PRO A 42 12.35 -3.33 2.25
N GLY A 43 11.84 -3.69 1.08
CA GLY A 43 10.97 -4.84 0.98
C GLY A 43 10.22 -4.93 -0.34
N LEU A 44 9.33 -5.91 -0.42
CA LEU A 44 8.52 -6.25 -1.57
C LEU A 44 7.10 -5.70 -1.40
N ILE A 45 6.57 -5.15 -2.48
CA ILE A 45 5.13 -4.85 -2.64
C ILE A 45 4.61 -5.72 -3.77
N GLU A 46 3.68 -6.58 -3.46
CA GLU A 46 3.07 -7.46 -4.44
C GLU A 46 1.56 -7.23 -4.47
N GLU A 47 1.04 -7.01 -5.67
CA GLU A 47 -0.39 -6.96 -5.92
C GLU A 47 -0.80 -8.25 -6.61
N LEU A 48 -1.74 -8.96 -6.02
CA LEU A 48 -2.23 -10.23 -6.54
C LEU A 48 -3.74 -10.35 -6.40
N ARG A 49 -4.31 -11.23 -7.18
CA ARG A 49 -5.70 -11.69 -7.05
C ARG A 49 -5.73 -13.17 -6.75
N ILE A 50 -6.72 -13.58 -5.99
CA ILE A 50 -7.00 -14.99 -5.71
C ILE A 50 -8.34 -15.32 -6.34
N ALA A 51 -8.28 -15.94 -7.49
CA ALA A 51 -9.47 -16.20 -8.31
C ALA A 51 -9.35 -17.54 -9.05
N PRO A 52 -10.46 -18.20 -9.36
CA PRO A 52 -10.43 -19.42 -10.18
C PRO A 52 -9.94 -19.11 -11.59
N VAL A 53 -9.25 -20.07 -12.19
CA VAL A 53 -8.85 -20.00 -13.60
C VAL A 53 -10.08 -20.17 -14.46
N ALA A 54 -10.35 -19.19 -15.32
CA ALA A 54 -11.46 -19.25 -16.26
C ALA A 54 -11.08 -19.99 -17.55
N ILE A 55 -9.97 -19.58 -18.18
CA ILE A 55 -9.49 -20.15 -19.44
C ILE A 55 -7.97 -20.30 -19.37
N GLU A 56 -7.45 -21.44 -19.81
CA GLU A 56 -6.04 -21.63 -20.11
C GLU A 56 -5.80 -21.49 -21.60
N VAL A 57 -4.89 -20.63 -22.02
CA VAL A 57 -4.59 -20.36 -23.42
C VAL A 57 -3.14 -20.70 -23.72
N THR A 58 -2.94 -21.55 -24.74
CA THR A 58 -1.60 -21.88 -25.26
C THR A 58 -1.51 -21.49 -26.74
N TYR A 59 -0.27 -21.28 -27.20
CA TYR A 59 0.00 -21.00 -28.61
C TYR A 59 1.13 -21.88 -29.13
N SER A 60 0.88 -22.57 -30.22
CA SER A 60 1.83 -23.48 -30.86
C SER A 60 2.20 -23.11 -32.29
N GLY A 61 1.78 -21.93 -32.77
CA GLY A 61 2.10 -21.44 -34.12
C GLY A 61 3.54 -20.96 -34.29
N ASN A 62 3.96 -20.73 -35.54
CA ASN A 62 5.30 -20.23 -35.88
C ASN A 62 5.47 -18.71 -35.72
N ALA A 63 4.37 -17.98 -35.61
CA ALA A 63 4.33 -16.54 -35.41
C ALA A 63 4.42 -16.19 -33.91
N LYS A 64 4.53 -14.91 -33.59
CA LYS A 64 4.30 -14.42 -32.22
C LYS A 64 2.83 -14.11 -32.06
N ALA A 65 2.22 -14.60 -31.00
CA ALA A 65 0.86 -14.26 -30.62
C ALA A 65 0.86 -13.60 -29.24
N ALA A 66 0.12 -12.51 -29.09
CA ALA A 66 -0.09 -11.84 -27.82
C ALA A 66 -1.58 -11.70 -27.53
N LEU A 67 -1.99 -12.07 -26.32
CA LEU A 67 -3.36 -11.97 -25.85
C LEU A 67 -3.51 -10.74 -24.97
N GLY A 68 -4.55 -9.94 -25.21
CA GLY A 68 -4.95 -8.84 -24.36
C GLY A 68 -6.42 -8.91 -24.00
N LEU A 69 -6.78 -8.41 -22.81
CA LEU A 69 -8.15 -8.17 -22.41
C LEU A 69 -8.35 -6.68 -22.19
N GLU A 70 -9.34 -6.12 -22.87
CA GLU A 70 -9.81 -4.75 -22.68
C GLU A 70 -11.16 -4.76 -21.96
N ARG A 71 -11.72 -3.60 -21.75
CA ARG A 71 -12.97 -3.44 -21.02
C ARG A 71 -14.18 -4.05 -21.72
N ASP A 72 -14.14 -4.12 -23.05
CA ASP A 72 -15.25 -4.52 -23.92
C ASP A 72 -14.95 -5.74 -24.78
N ARG A 73 -13.69 -6.19 -24.83
CA ARG A 73 -13.24 -7.26 -25.72
C ARG A 73 -11.99 -7.97 -25.22
N ALA A 74 -11.83 -9.22 -25.68
CA ALA A 74 -10.55 -9.90 -25.76
C ALA A 74 -9.98 -9.72 -27.17
N TYR A 75 -8.65 -9.69 -27.32
CA TYR A 75 -8.01 -9.64 -28.64
C TYR A 75 -6.71 -10.43 -28.66
N ILE A 76 -6.40 -10.97 -29.85
CA ILE A 76 -5.13 -11.64 -30.11
C ILE A 76 -4.43 -10.90 -31.24
N VAL A 77 -3.19 -10.48 -30.99
CA VAL A 77 -2.31 -9.89 -31.98
C VAL A 77 -1.35 -10.97 -32.49
N VAL A 78 -1.46 -11.31 -33.74
CA VAL A 78 -0.51 -12.23 -34.41
C VAL A 78 0.47 -11.41 -35.23
N SER A 79 1.78 -11.63 -35.02
CA SER A 79 2.84 -10.88 -35.72
C SER A 79 4.07 -11.75 -35.94
N GLY A 80 4.83 -11.46 -37.01
CA GLY A 80 6.10 -12.12 -37.28
C GLY A 80 6.40 -12.31 -38.77
N THR A 81 7.63 -12.69 -39.06
CA THR A 81 8.09 -12.93 -40.43
C THR A 81 7.37 -14.17 -41.01
N GLY A 82 6.68 -13.99 -42.13
CA GLY A 82 5.93 -15.06 -42.77
C GLY A 82 4.49 -15.29 -42.25
N ALA A 83 4.07 -14.45 -41.27
CA ALA A 83 2.68 -14.42 -40.82
C ALA A 83 1.98 -13.15 -41.32
N GLU A 84 0.69 -13.27 -41.62
CA GLU A 84 -0.14 -12.08 -41.81
C GLU A 84 -0.28 -11.36 -40.45
N ASN A 85 0.33 -10.16 -40.33
CA ASN A 85 0.17 -9.35 -39.13
C ASN A 85 -1.30 -8.93 -39.01
N ARG A 86 -2.00 -9.47 -38.01
CA ARG A 86 -3.43 -9.19 -37.79
C ARG A 86 -3.77 -9.11 -36.31
N THR A 87 -4.80 -8.33 -36.01
CA THR A 87 -5.45 -8.32 -34.71
C THR A 87 -6.83 -8.91 -34.86
N VAL A 88 -7.11 -9.96 -34.10
CA VAL A 88 -8.44 -10.58 -34.03
C VAL A 88 -9.07 -10.18 -32.71
N SER A 89 -10.23 -9.51 -32.77
CA SER A 89 -10.94 -9.00 -31.60
C SER A 89 -12.27 -9.76 -31.39
N PHE A 90 -12.54 -10.08 -30.14
CA PHE A 90 -13.73 -10.80 -29.70
C PHE A 90 -14.49 -9.92 -28.71
N MET A 91 -15.57 -9.28 -29.18
CA MET A 91 -16.39 -8.39 -28.34
C MET A 91 -17.18 -9.20 -27.31
N TYR A 92 -17.17 -8.79 -26.03
CA TYR A 92 -17.96 -9.49 -25.01
C TYR A 92 -19.47 -9.44 -25.25
N SER A 93 -19.95 -8.40 -25.93
CA SER A 93 -21.36 -8.33 -26.36
C SER A 93 -21.77 -9.43 -27.32
N ALA A 94 -20.83 -9.92 -28.12
CA ALA A 94 -21.06 -11.06 -29.05
C ALA A 94 -20.78 -12.41 -28.36
N TYR A 95 -19.89 -12.41 -27.36
CA TYR A 95 -19.47 -13.62 -26.62
C TYR A 95 -19.62 -13.36 -25.11
N PRO A 96 -20.86 -13.34 -24.57
CA PRO A 96 -21.11 -12.85 -23.21
C PRO A 96 -20.67 -13.81 -22.10
N THR A 97 -20.36 -15.07 -22.41
CA THR A 97 -19.94 -16.07 -21.43
C THR A 97 -18.47 -16.47 -21.61
N VAL A 98 -17.86 -16.96 -20.54
CA VAL A 98 -16.48 -17.51 -20.54
C VAL A 98 -16.35 -18.65 -21.58
N LYS A 99 -17.36 -19.49 -21.68
CA LYS A 99 -17.39 -20.58 -22.69
C LYS A 99 -17.35 -20.02 -24.10
N ALA A 100 -18.21 -19.05 -24.41
CA ALA A 100 -18.29 -18.47 -25.74
C ALA A 100 -16.99 -17.79 -26.17
N ILE A 101 -16.32 -17.07 -25.24
CA ILE A 101 -14.99 -16.48 -25.49
C ILE A 101 -13.93 -17.56 -25.68
N GLY A 102 -13.92 -18.63 -24.86
CA GLY A 102 -12.97 -19.71 -24.98
C GLY A 102 -13.06 -20.41 -26.34
N GLU A 103 -14.30 -20.70 -26.80
CA GLU A 103 -14.55 -21.27 -28.14
C GLU A 103 -14.13 -20.30 -29.26
N ALA A 104 -14.39 -18.99 -29.08
CA ALA A 104 -14.01 -17.99 -30.07
C ALA A 104 -12.50 -17.83 -30.21
N LEU A 105 -11.73 -17.86 -29.09
CA LEU A 105 -10.27 -17.81 -29.10
C LEU A 105 -9.65 -18.95 -29.91
N ASN A 106 -10.26 -20.14 -29.91
CA ASN A 106 -9.81 -21.28 -30.71
C ASN A 106 -9.97 -21.10 -32.24
N SER A 107 -10.64 -20.03 -32.69
CA SER A 107 -10.73 -19.69 -34.12
C SER A 107 -9.42 -19.13 -34.69
N VAL A 108 -8.46 -18.76 -33.83
CA VAL A 108 -7.13 -18.24 -34.22
C VAL A 108 -6.16 -19.40 -34.40
N ASP A 109 -5.57 -19.53 -35.59
CA ASP A 109 -4.63 -20.61 -35.90
C ASP A 109 -3.48 -20.69 -34.91
N GLY A 110 -3.25 -21.86 -34.35
CA GLY A 110 -2.19 -22.14 -33.37
C GLY A 110 -2.57 -21.80 -31.94
N VAL A 111 -3.72 -21.19 -31.69
CA VAL A 111 -4.27 -20.94 -30.35
C VAL A 111 -5.07 -22.13 -29.89
N ASN A 112 -4.85 -22.55 -28.65
CA ASN A 112 -5.68 -23.56 -27.98
C ASN A 112 -6.11 -23.00 -26.62
N ALA A 113 -7.42 -22.72 -26.49
CA ALA A 113 -8.05 -22.19 -25.28
C ALA A 113 -8.93 -23.29 -24.65
N VAL A 114 -8.64 -23.63 -23.40
CA VAL A 114 -9.34 -24.60 -22.58
C VAL A 114 -10.09 -23.90 -21.48
N VAL A 115 -11.43 -23.99 -21.48
CA VAL A 115 -12.27 -23.43 -20.42
C VAL A 115 -12.21 -24.33 -19.19
N LYS A 116 -11.90 -23.72 -18.01
CA LYS A 116 -11.70 -24.39 -16.72
C LYS A 116 -12.80 -24.07 -15.71
N SER A 117 -13.38 -22.87 -15.78
CA SER A 117 -14.44 -22.44 -14.87
C SER A 117 -15.83 -22.82 -15.38
N ASP A 118 -16.84 -22.50 -14.56
CA ASP A 118 -18.22 -22.68 -14.93
C ASP A 118 -18.54 -21.91 -16.24
N SER A 119 -19.16 -22.60 -17.19
CA SER A 119 -19.33 -22.12 -18.55
C SER A 119 -20.22 -20.86 -18.67
N ASP A 120 -21.03 -20.59 -17.67
CA ASP A 120 -22.05 -19.53 -17.68
C ASP A 120 -21.57 -18.21 -17.03
N GLU A 121 -20.35 -18.16 -16.49
CA GLU A 121 -19.78 -16.90 -15.97
C GLU A 121 -19.64 -15.85 -17.08
N SER A 122 -19.80 -14.58 -16.68
CA SER A 122 -19.72 -13.44 -17.59
C SER A 122 -18.30 -13.19 -18.09
N SER A 123 -18.13 -13.07 -19.41
CA SER A 123 -16.85 -12.69 -20.01
C SER A 123 -16.35 -11.32 -19.62
N TYR A 124 -17.23 -10.42 -19.15
CA TYR A 124 -16.86 -9.10 -18.63
C TYR A 124 -16.12 -9.13 -17.28
N GLU A 125 -16.18 -10.23 -16.57
CA GLU A 125 -15.54 -10.40 -15.25
C GLU A 125 -14.21 -11.13 -15.31
N MET A 126 -13.74 -11.47 -16.52
CA MET A 126 -12.42 -12.07 -16.74
C MET A 126 -11.29 -11.03 -16.61
N PHE A 127 -10.12 -11.44 -16.18
CA PHE A 127 -8.95 -10.60 -16.15
C PHE A 127 -7.65 -11.39 -16.42
N LEU A 128 -6.64 -10.68 -16.93
CA LEU A 128 -5.28 -11.18 -17.05
C LEU A 128 -4.49 -10.95 -15.78
N ASN A 129 -3.49 -11.78 -15.52
CA ASN A 129 -2.50 -11.52 -14.48
C ASN A 129 -1.51 -10.41 -14.85
N SER A 130 -1.41 -10.01 -16.12
CA SER A 130 -0.64 -8.86 -16.59
C SER A 130 -1.54 -7.78 -17.21
N ALA A 131 -1.18 -6.50 -17.03
CA ALA A 131 -2.09 -5.37 -17.23
C ALA A 131 -2.45 -5.02 -18.68
N VAL A 132 -1.68 -5.44 -19.71
CA VAL A 132 -1.86 -4.89 -21.06
C VAL A 132 -2.06 -6.00 -22.09
N SER A 133 -1.02 -6.75 -22.38
CA SER A 133 -1.09 -7.93 -23.26
C SER A 133 0.08 -8.86 -22.94
N THR A 134 -0.17 -10.15 -23.03
CA THR A 134 0.84 -11.16 -22.72
C THR A 134 1.15 -11.98 -23.94
N GLN A 135 2.44 -12.19 -24.21
CA GLN A 135 2.86 -13.07 -25.28
C GLN A 135 2.52 -14.52 -24.92
N LEU A 136 1.77 -15.17 -25.78
CA LEU A 136 1.41 -16.57 -25.65
C LEU A 136 2.58 -17.48 -26.04
N SER A 137 2.66 -18.63 -25.40
CA SER A 137 3.66 -19.66 -25.64
C SER A 137 3.02 -21.07 -25.60
N LYS A 138 3.87 -22.09 -25.66
CA LYS A 138 3.43 -23.47 -25.41
C LYS A 138 3.06 -23.74 -23.96
N GLU A 139 3.53 -22.90 -23.03
CA GLU A 139 3.12 -22.93 -21.63
C GLU A 139 1.74 -22.28 -21.50
N PRO A 140 0.82 -22.87 -20.71
CA PRO A 140 -0.52 -22.34 -20.56
C PRO A 140 -0.51 -20.98 -19.85
N PHE A 141 -1.02 -19.97 -20.51
CA PHE A 141 -1.32 -18.68 -19.93
C PHE A 141 -2.75 -18.68 -19.39
N ARG A 142 -2.92 -18.16 -18.16
CA ARG A 142 -4.20 -18.21 -17.44
C ARG A 142 -4.95 -16.89 -17.53
N ILE A 143 -6.21 -16.97 -17.90
CA ILE A 143 -7.20 -15.92 -17.74
C ILE A 143 -8.04 -16.31 -16.52
N TYR A 144 -8.24 -15.37 -15.60
CA TYR A 144 -8.94 -15.62 -14.35
C TYR A 144 -10.37 -15.11 -14.40
N ALA A 145 -11.24 -15.78 -13.69
CA ALA A 145 -12.61 -15.34 -13.47
C ALA A 145 -12.70 -14.28 -12.37
N LYS A 146 -13.91 -13.94 -11.96
CA LYS A 146 -14.16 -13.03 -10.86
C LYS A 146 -13.44 -13.47 -9.58
N ASN A 147 -12.96 -12.49 -8.81
CA ASN A 147 -12.34 -12.72 -7.51
C ASN A 147 -13.24 -13.58 -6.60
N ALA A 148 -12.64 -14.54 -5.90
CA ALA A 148 -13.36 -15.49 -5.04
C ALA A 148 -13.93 -14.89 -3.75
N GLY A 149 -13.82 -13.57 -3.52
CA GLY A 149 -14.32 -12.91 -2.31
C GLY A 149 -13.57 -13.34 -1.05
N ILE A 150 -12.27 -13.58 -1.13
CA ILE A 150 -11.44 -14.04 -0.02
C ILE A 150 -11.19 -12.88 0.94
N SER A 151 -11.37 -13.14 2.24
CA SER A 151 -11.13 -12.15 3.30
C SER A 151 -9.66 -11.76 3.38
N ILE A 152 -9.39 -10.48 3.68
CA ILE A 152 -8.02 -9.99 3.96
C ILE A 152 -7.42 -10.71 5.17
N ASP A 153 -8.24 -11.06 6.16
CA ASP A 153 -7.79 -11.77 7.35
C ASP A 153 -7.32 -13.20 7.00
N ASP A 154 -8.02 -13.90 6.09
CA ASP A 154 -7.58 -15.21 5.59
C ASP A 154 -6.22 -15.14 4.87
N VAL A 155 -5.99 -14.06 4.10
CA VAL A 155 -4.71 -13.84 3.41
C VAL A 155 -3.60 -13.53 4.43
N ARG A 156 -3.90 -12.74 5.46
CA ARG A 156 -2.95 -12.41 6.52
C ARG A 156 -2.58 -13.65 7.34
N ASP A 157 -3.58 -14.47 7.67
CA ASP A 157 -3.39 -15.73 8.42
C ASP A 157 -2.59 -16.75 7.61
N ALA A 158 -2.82 -16.84 6.29
CA ALA A 158 -2.06 -17.72 5.41
C ALA A 158 -0.57 -17.34 5.34
N LEU A 159 -0.26 -16.03 5.35
CA LEU A 159 1.12 -15.56 5.31
C LEU A 159 1.86 -15.78 6.64
N ASN A 160 1.20 -15.59 7.77
CA ASN A 160 1.70 -15.81 9.15
C ASN A 160 3.19 -15.44 9.33
N VAL A 161 3.59 -14.24 8.89
CA VAL A 161 4.97 -13.72 8.99
C VAL A 161 4.94 -12.34 9.64
N GLY A 162 5.93 -12.05 10.50
CA GLY A 162 5.90 -10.93 11.45
C GLY A 162 5.68 -9.53 10.88
N SER A 163 6.25 -9.17 9.72
CA SER A 163 6.17 -7.80 9.19
C SER A 163 5.44 -7.76 7.83
N VAL A 164 4.16 -8.17 7.82
CA VAL A 164 3.33 -8.16 6.60
C VAL A 164 2.16 -7.20 6.78
N SER A 165 1.97 -6.32 5.81
CA SER A 165 0.75 -5.51 5.68
C SER A 165 -0.06 -5.99 4.48
N VAL A 166 -1.30 -6.35 4.73
CA VAL A 166 -2.26 -6.80 3.70
C VAL A 166 -3.38 -5.78 3.60
N LYS A 167 -3.64 -5.29 2.39
CA LYS A 167 -4.71 -4.31 2.11
C LYS A 167 -5.51 -4.72 0.89
N ALA A 168 -6.83 -4.54 0.93
CA ALA A 168 -7.66 -4.63 -0.26
C ALA A 168 -7.44 -3.42 -1.16
N MET A 169 -7.40 -3.65 -2.45
CA MET A 169 -7.31 -2.66 -3.51
C MET A 169 -8.46 -2.88 -4.50
N GLY A 170 -9.05 -1.78 -4.98
CA GLY A 170 -10.17 -1.87 -5.93
C GLY A 170 -11.48 -2.31 -5.30
N THR A 171 -12.48 -2.56 -6.14
CA THR A 171 -13.82 -3.02 -5.73
C THR A 171 -14.41 -3.93 -6.79
N GLY A 172 -15.21 -4.92 -6.39
CA GLY A 172 -15.92 -5.84 -7.29
C GLY A 172 -14.97 -6.73 -8.09
N SER A 173 -15.15 -6.79 -9.41
CA SER A 173 -14.31 -7.61 -10.30
C SER A 173 -12.86 -7.14 -10.40
N SER A 174 -12.56 -5.90 -10.02
CA SER A 174 -11.20 -5.36 -9.98
C SER A 174 -10.54 -5.46 -8.61
N GLU A 175 -11.16 -6.11 -7.64
CA GLU A 175 -10.61 -6.29 -6.31
C GLU A 175 -9.33 -7.11 -6.35
N SER A 176 -8.28 -6.56 -5.76
CA SER A 176 -6.96 -7.19 -5.61
C SER A 176 -6.49 -7.05 -4.18
N VAL A 177 -5.48 -7.82 -3.82
CA VAL A 177 -4.84 -7.76 -2.50
C VAL A 177 -3.42 -7.24 -2.68
N GLN A 178 -3.11 -6.14 -2.02
CA GLN A 178 -1.75 -5.63 -1.94
C GLN A 178 -1.08 -6.18 -0.67
N ILE A 179 -0.01 -6.92 -0.86
CA ILE A 179 0.83 -7.45 0.20
C ILE A 179 2.12 -6.64 0.22
N ARG A 180 2.48 -6.14 1.39
CA ARG A 180 3.78 -5.50 1.62
C ARG A 180 4.52 -6.29 2.68
N MET A 181 5.71 -6.71 2.35
CA MET A 181 6.60 -7.47 3.23
C MET A 181 7.95 -6.78 3.34
N ALA A 182 8.40 -6.51 4.57
CA ALA A 182 9.73 -5.98 4.80
C ALA A 182 10.78 -7.08 4.57
N ALA A 183 11.91 -6.72 3.96
CA ALA A 183 13.08 -7.58 3.92
C ALA A 183 13.80 -7.48 5.26
N ASP A 184 13.92 -8.59 6.00
CA ASP A 184 14.58 -8.61 7.31
C ASP A 184 16.12 -8.61 7.19
N SER A 185 16.65 -9.01 6.04
CA SER A 185 18.09 -9.01 5.75
C SER A 185 18.41 -8.46 4.37
N SER A 186 19.63 -7.94 4.21
CA SER A 186 20.15 -7.50 2.92
C SER A 186 20.36 -8.63 1.90
N ASP A 187 20.26 -9.89 2.36
CA ASP A 187 20.44 -11.10 1.56
C ASP A 187 19.12 -11.71 1.06
N ASP A 188 17.97 -11.26 1.57
CA ASP A 188 16.69 -11.71 1.04
C ASP A 188 16.51 -11.16 -0.36
N SER A 189 16.75 -12.02 -1.36
CA SER A 189 16.49 -11.64 -2.75
C SER A 189 15.00 -11.43 -2.94
N ASN A 190 14.62 -10.44 -3.72
CA ASN A 190 13.23 -10.13 -4.07
C ASN A 190 12.49 -11.37 -4.56
N ASP A 191 13.18 -12.20 -5.32
CA ASP A 191 12.66 -13.46 -5.87
C ASP A 191 12.36 -14.49 -4.77
N ALA A 192 13.09 -14.47 -3.65
CA ALA A 192 12.83 -15.37 -2.52
C ALA A 192 11.58 -14.95 -1.76
N LEU A 193 11.41 -13.64 -1.51
CA LEU A 193 10.22 -13.09 -0.86
C LEU A 193 8.97 -13.32 -1.71
N GLN A 194 9.06 -13.07 -3.02
CA GLN A 194 7.96 -13.31 -3.94
C GLN A 194 7.56 -14.79 -3.97
N ARG A 195 8.53 -15.68 -4.10
CA ARG A 195 8.27 -17.14 -4.07
C ARG A 195 7.61 -17.57 -2.77
N MET A 196 8.07 -17.06 -1.63
CA MET A 196 7.50 -17.38 -0.32
C MET A 196 6.04 -16.92 -0.22
N ILE A 197 5.70 -15.72 -0.72
CA ILE A 197 4.32 -15.22 -0.74
C ILE A 197 3.44 -16.14 -1.59
N VAL A 198 3.86 -16.41 -2.83
CA VAL A 198 3.10 -17.23 -3.78
C VAL A 198 2.96 -18.67 -3.28
N GLU A 199 4.01 -19.24 -2.68
CA GLU A 199 3.99 -20.59 -2.12
C GLU A 199 3.03 -20.70 -0.94
N LYS A 200 3.13 -19.82 0.06
CA LYS A 200 2.23 -19.83 1.23
C LYS A 200 0.76 -19.61 0.86
N LEU A 201 0.50 -18.67 -0.04
CA LEU A 201 -0.85 -18.46 -0.55
C LEU A 201 -1.31 -19.64 -1.40
N GLY A 202 -0.40 -20.23 -2.17
CA GLY A 202 -0.67 -21.41 -2.97
C GLY A 202 -1.04 -22.64 -2.14
N GLU A 203 -0.38 -22.86 -1.02
CA GLU A 203 -0.71 -23.92 -0.06
C GLU A 203 -2.13 -23.76 0.51
N ARG A 204 -2.54 -22.52 0.78
CA ARG A 204 -3.85 -22.23 1.40
C ARG A 204 -5.00 -22.19 0.41
N PHE A 205 -4.79 -21.54 -0.75
CA PHE A 205 -5.86 -21.22 -1.71
C PHE A 205 -5.77 -21.99 -3.03
N GLY A 206 -4.66 -22.69 -3.26
CA GLY A 206 -4.33 -23.36 -4.54
C GLY A 206 -3.42 -22.48 -5.40
N SER A 207 -2.26 -23.02 -5.79
CA SER A 207 -1.22 -22.27 -6.52
C SER A 207 -1.69 -21.76 -7.90
N GLU A 208 -2.59 -22.49 -8.56
CA GLU A 208 -3.17 -22.11 -9.84
C GLU A 208 -4.16 -20.92 -9.73
N ARG A 209 -4.69 -20.63 -8.54
CA ARG A 209 -5.68 -19.57 -8.29
C ARG A 209 -5.04 -18.22 -7.98
N ILE A 210 -3.72 -18.15 -7.86
CA ILE A 210 -2.99 -16.93 -7.51
C ILE A 210 -2.51 -16.24 -8.77
N ALA A 211 -3.07 -15.07 -9.05
CA ALA A 211 -2.68 -14.22 -10.15
C ALA A 211 -1.87 -13.04 -9.64
N VAL A 212 -0.55 -13.06 -9.83
CA VAL A 212 0.31 -11.92 -9.57
C VAL A 212 0.08 -10.87 -10.65
N ILE A 213 -0.37 -9.68 -10.24
CA ILE A 213 -0.66 -8.56 -11.15
C ILE A 213 0.54 -7.65 -11.28
N LYS A 214 1.17 -7.33 -10.14
CA LYS A 214 2.27 -6.39 -10.09
C LYS A 214 3.20 -6.73 -8.94
N THR A 215 4.50 -6.61 -9.19
CA THR A 215 5.54 -6.74 -8.20
C THR A 215 6.41 -5.50 -8.22
N ASP A 216 6.48 -4.79 -7.10
CA ASP A 216 7.36 -3.63 -6.91
C ASP A 216 8.31 -3.91 -5.76
N PHE A 217 9.52 -3.41 -5.86
CA PHE A 217 10.53 -3.52 -4.82
C PHE A 217 10.95 -2.15 -4.29
N ILE A 218 11.00 -2.02 -2.98
CA ILE A 218 11.52 -0.84 -2.30
C ILE A 218 12.94 -1.13 -1.81
N GLY A 219 13.92 -0.58 -2.51
CA GLY A 219 15.34 -0.73 -2.13
C GLY A 219 15.68 0.03 -0.85
N SER A 220 16.74 -0.41 -0.17
CA SER A 220 17.24 0.20 1.06
C SER A 220 17.61 1.68 0.92
N SER A 221 18.11 2.09 -0.26
CA SER A 221 18.42 3.49 -0.56
C SER A 221 17.18 4.37 -0.57
N LEU A 222 16.08 3.89 -1.17
CA LEU A 222 14.81 4.62 -1.22
C LEU A 222 14.21 4.75 0.17
N SER A 223 14.20 3.66 0.96
CA SER A 223 13.67 3.66 2.33
C SER A 223 14.43 4.64 3.23
N LYS A 224 15.77 4.66 3.18
CA LYS A 224 16.61 5.63 3.91
C LYS A 224 16.33 7.05 3.47
N THR A 225 16.17 7.28 2.16
CA THR A 225 15.84 8.61 1.61
C THR A 225 14.46 9.08 2.08
N LEU A 226 13.47 8.20 2.09
CA LEU A 226 12.12 8.52 2.59
C LEU A 226 12.16 8.88 4.09
N ALA A 227 12.86 8.09 4.90
CA ALA A 227 13.03 8.37 6.33
C ALA A 227 13.72 9.72 6.56
N ALA A 228 14.83 10.00 5.87
CA ALA A 228 15.54 11.27 5.98
C ALA A 228 14.67 12.46 5.54
N LYS A 229 13.97 12.36 4.41
CA LYS A 229 13.04 13.41 3.94
C LYS A 229 11.90 13.64 4.92
N SER A 230 11.40 12.61 5.59
CA SER A 230 10.34 12.73 6.60
C SER A 230 10.81 13.55 7.81
N VAL A 231 12.03 13.32 8.28
CA VAL A 231 12.63 14.11 9.35
C VAL A 231 12.84 15.56 8.92
N ILE A 232 13.38 15.77 7.71
CA ILE A 232 13.57 17.13 7.16
C ILE A 232 12.23 17.86 7.05
N MET A 233 11.19 17.19 6.56
CA MET A 233 9.84 17.77 6.42
C MET A 233 9.28 18.19 7.79
N LEU A 234 9.45 17.36 8.82
CA LEU A 234 9.04 17.69 10.18
C LEU A 234 9.77 18.93 10.70
N LEU A 235 11.10 18.97 10.55
CA LEU A 235 11.91 20.11 10.98
C LEU A 235 11.55 21.39 10.20
N CYS A 236 11.35 21.31 8.89
CA CYS A 236 10.91 22.45 8.08
C CYS A 236 9.54 22.95 8.52
N THR A 237 8.61 22.07 8.84
CA THR A 237 7.27 22.45 9.32
C THR A 237 7.38 23.22 10.64
N VAL A 238 8.11 22.71 11.61
CA VAL A 238 8.33 23.39 12.91
C VAL A 238 9.03 24.73 12.70
N PHE A 239 10.02 24.80 11.83
CA PHE A 239 10.73 26.04 11.50
C PHE A 239 9.81 27.08 10.84
N LEU A 240 9.00 26.69 9.85
CA LEU A 240 8.06 27.61 9.21
C LEU A 240 6.99 28.13 10.17
N ILE A 241 6.52 27.28 11.07
CA ILE A 241 5.59 27.68 12.13
C ILE A 241 6.27 28.69 13.07
N TRP A 242 7.53 28.48 13.43
CA TRP A 242 8.29 29.43 14.24
C TRP A 242 8.45 30.78 13.53
N VAL A 243 8.82 30.77 12.25
CA VAL A 243 8.92 31.98 11.44
C VAL A 243 7.58 32.72 11.43
N TYR A 244 6.46 32.01 11.17
CA TYR A 244 5.12 32.60 11.23
C TYR A 244 4.81 33.22 12.59
N ALA A 245 5.09 32.51 13.69
CA ALA A 245 4.87 33.01 15.05
C ALA A 245 5.72 34.24 15.35
N ALA A 246 6.98 34.27 14.89
CA ALA A 246 7.90 35.40 15.08
C ALA A 246 7.44 36.68 14.36
N PHE A 247 6.83 36.55 13.16
CA PHE A 247 6.23 37.68 12.45
C PHE A 247 4.88 38.11 13.03
N ARG A 248 4.10 37.17 13.55
CA ARG A 248 2.74 37.43 14.06
C ARG A 248 2.71 37.99 15.47
N PHE A 249 3.68 37.60 16.33
CA PHE A 249 3.75 37.93 17.72
C PHE A 249 5.09 38.60 18.08
N HIS A 250 5.17 39.22 19.27
CA HIS A 250 6.44 39.59 19.86
C HIS A 250 7.31 38.36 20.17
N TRP A 251 8.62 38.51 20.18
CA TRP A 251 9.58 37.42 20.34
C TRP A 251 9.31 36.54 21.55
N ASP A 252 8.86 37.14 22.68
CA ASP A 252 8.56 36.42 23.93
C ASP A 252 7.42 35.39 23.71
N PHE A 253 6.36 35.81 23.02
CA PHE A 253 5.23 34.94 22.70
C PHE A 253 5.59 33.90 21.65
N ALA A 254 6.42 34.24 20.67
CA ALA A 254 6.88 33.32 19.64
C ALA A 254 7.77 32.21 20.29
N LEU A 255 8.62 32.52 21.24
CA LEU A 255 9.38 31.55 22.00
C LEU A 255 8.47 30.64 22.83
N GLY A 256 7.46 31.20 23.49
CA GLY A 256 6.46 30.40 24.22
C GLY A 256 5.69 29.42 23.31
N ALA A 257 5.30 29.88 22.13
CA ALA A 257 4.60 29.03 21.15
C ALA A 257 5.48 27.85 20.67
N ILE A 258 6.75 28.09 20.41
CA ILE A 258 7.67 27.04 19.97
C ILE A 258 7.94 26.01 21.08
N VAL A 259 8.11 26.48 22.34
CA VAL A 259 8.28 25.57 23.46
C VAL A 259 7.07 24.68 23.67
N ALA A 260 5.85 25.24 23.55
CA ALA A 260 4.63 24.48 23.62
C ALA A 260 4.55 23.43 22.48
N LEU A 261 4.91 23.82 21.27
CA LEU A 261 4.91 22.92 20.10
C LEU A 261 5.90 21.77 20.24
N ILE A 262 7.10 22.05 20.70
CA ILE A 262 8.12 21.02 20.98
C ILE A 262 7.63 20.07 22.07
N HIS A 263 7.06 20.62 23.15
CA HIS A 263 6.48 19.82 24.23
C HIS A 263 5.42 18.86 23.71
N ASP A 264 4.44 19.33 22.93
CA ASP A 264 3.36 18.53 22.42
C ASP A 264 3.88 17.44 21.45
N SER A 265 4.87 17.80 20.63
CA SER A 265 5.57 16.85 19.76
C SER A 265 6.26 15.75 20.55
N LEU A 266 6.95 16.08 21.65
CA LEU A 266 7.65 15.12 22.50
C LEU A 266 6.68 14.18 23.22
N VAL A 267 5.55 14.70 23.71
CA VAL A 267 4.50 13.88 24.34
C VAL A 267 3.91 12.90 23.33
N MET A 268 3.67 13.35 22.11
CA MET A 268 3.16 12.49 21.05
C MET A 268 4.18 11.42 20.65
N PHE A 269 5.46 11.76 20.51
CA PHE A 269 6.53 10.78 20.29
C PHE A 269 6.64 9.78 21.43
N THR A 270 6.46 10.22 22.69
CA THR A 270 6.39 9.31 23.83
C THR A 270 5.30 8.27 23.65
N PHE A 271 4.11 8.68 23.23
CA PHE A 271 3.01 7.77 22.96
C PHE A 271 3.36 6.76 21.86
N ILE A 272 3.89 7.22 20.72
CA ILE A 272 4.29 6.35 19.58
C ILE A 272 5.32 5.31 20.02
N VAL A 273 6.35 5.73 20.76
CA VAL A 273 7.43 4.84 21.22
C VAL A 273 6.91 3.80 22.22
N TRP A 274 6.05 4.19 23.16
CA TRP A 274 5.56 3.24 24.17
C TRP A 274 4.51 2.27 23.66
N THR A 275 3.66 2.71 22.76
CA THR A 275 2.67 1.81 22.11
C THR A 275 3.28 0.92 21.05
N GLN A 276 4.53 1.20 20.62
CA GLN A 276 5.20 0.51 19.51
C GLN A 276 4.35 0.49 18.23
N MET A 277 3.48 1.49 18.06
CA MET A 277 2.70 1.68 16.86
C MET A 277 3.65 1.85 15.66
N GLU A 278 3.38 1.18 14.56
CA GLU A 278 4.18 1.29 13.36
C GLU A 278 4.21 2.74 12.84
N PHE A 279 5.39 3.33 12.81
CA PHE A 279 5.60 4.67 12.27
C PHE A 279 5.61 4.59 10.74
N THR A 280 4.45 4.87 10.14
CA THR A 280 4.21 4.88 8.70
C THR A 280 4.12 6.32 8.17
N THR A 281 4.07 6.50 6.85
CA THR A 281 3.79 7.82 6.22
C THR A 281 2.44 8.38 6.66
N THR A 282 1.45 7.53 6.94
CA THR A 282 0.15 7.94 7.48
C THR A 282 0.28 8.50 8.90
N VAL A 283 1.08 7.85 9.76
CA VAL A 283 1.36 8.33 11.12
C VAL A 283 2.12 9.66 11.07
N LEU A 284 3.09 9.80 10.15
CA LEU A 284 3.78 11.07 9.93
C LEU A 284 2.79 12.19 9.55
N ALA A 285 1.85 11.94 8.65
CA ALA A 285 0.82 12.91 8.28
C ALA A 285 -0.08 13.28 9.47
N ALA A 286 -0.43 12.32 10.33
CA ALA A 286 -1.17 12.56 11.56
C ALA A 286 -0.35 13.42 12.55
N VAL A 287 0.95 13.16 12.71
CA VAL A 287 1.88 13.98 13.52
C VAL A 287 1.86 15.43 13.04
N LEU A 288 2.04 15.65 11.74
CA LEU A 288 2.02 17.01 11.14
C LEU A 288 0.66 17.70 11.35
N THR A 289 -0.44 16.96 11.26
CA THR A 289 -1.78 17.48 11.52
C THR A 289 -1.95 17.91 12.98
N ILE A 290 -1.51 17.11 13.93
CA ILE A 290 -1.56 17.44 15.38
C ILE A 290 -0.71 18.68 15.67
N ILE A 291 0.48 18.79 15.09
CA ILE A 291 1.33 19.98 15.19
C ILE A 291 0.60 21.23 14.68
N GLY A 292 -0.10 21.12 13.55
CA GLY A 292 -0.90 22.21 13.00
C GLY A 292 -2.07 22.64 13.91
N TYR A 293 -2.74 21.68 14.54
CA TYR A 293 -3.81 21.99 15.50
C TYR A 293 -3.27 22.59 16.80
N SER A 294 -2.14 22.10 17.32
CA SER A 294 -1.51 22.60 18.53
C SER A 294 -1.13 24.07 18.39
N ILE A 295 -0.47 24.45 17.27
CA ILE A 295 -0.11 25.85 17.05
C ILE A 295 -1.35 26.75 16.90
N ASN A 296 -2.42 26.29 16.26
CA ASN A 296 -3.63 27.05 16.14
C ASN A 296 -4.26 27.37 17.51
N ALA A 297 -4.33 26.39 18.41
CA ALA A 297 -4.79 26.61 19.78
C ALA A 297 -3.89 27.60 20.54
N THR A 298 -2.58 27.44 20.43
CA THR A 298 -1.59 28.32 21.06
C THR A 298 -1.71 29.76 20.56
N VAL A 299 -1.85 29.95 19.25
CA VAL A 299 -2.04 31.28 18.63
C VAL A 299 -3.29 31.97 19.16
N VAL A 300 -4.41 31.25 19.28
CA VAL A 300 -5.69 31.81 19.81
C VAL A 300 -5.51 32.25 21.28
N ILE A 301 -4.81 31.46 22.10
CA ILE A 301 -4.54 31.80 23.49
C ILE A 301 -3.65 33.07 23.58
N LEU A 302 -2.56 33.08 22.81
CA LEU A 302 -1.60 34.22 22.84
C LEU A 302 -2.23 35.50 22.29
N ASP A 303 -3.11 35.41 21.29
CA ASP A 303 -3.86 36.59 20.80
C ASP A 303 -4.77 37.20 21.88
N ARG A 304 -5.34 36.33 22.75
CA ARG A 304 -6.18 36.77 23.86
C ARG A 304 -5.38 37.38 25.02
N VAL A 305 -4.17 36.87 25.24
CA VAL A 305 -3.28 37.39 26.32
C VAL A 305 -2.65 38.72 25.94
N ARG A 306 -2.49 39.01 24.65
CA ARG A 306 -1.93 40.24 24.13
C ARG A 306 -2.84 41.48 24.32
N PHE A 307 -4.16 41.27 24.45
CA PHE A 307 -5.15 42.30 24.71
C PHE A 307 -5.59 42.30 26.19
#